data_ea6a008c6485769d796057a6fe226de3
#
_entry.id   ea6a008c6485769d796057a6fe226de3
#
_cell.length_a   1.000
_cell.length_b   1.000
_cell.length_c   1.000
_cell.angle_alpha   90.00
_cell.angle_beta   90.00
_cell.angle_gamma   90.00
#
_symmetry.space_group_name_H-M   'P 1'
#
loop_
_entity.id
_entity.type
_entity.pdbx_description
1 polymer ?
#
loop_
_entity_poly.entity_id
_entity_poly.type
_entity_poly.pdbx_seq_one_letter_code
_entity_poly.pdbx_strand_id
1 'polypeptide(L)'
;MKLLFLCFEFCGEWDPGAQCIHQLRSALYADGVKSDVLTYAWNGEKERPVVDEYGMVYPTRTWYRYARVKRMPDGKIQMSPAQWARVAAARGLATLLEGRHYAQRGVPVHAAKHLGKRLRALCLGNRYDWVVSVAYPFANHLVAAKWTPAPTKLAFYNLDPYWNNGTYPSQLAEARAAEEAAVYQKANCVFCTSEQQVDYQTETFRTVAYKIHPLPYPKLVRPKVQQACPIQFDPECINLLYLGTVYGDIRKPEALFKLFQHAVEIEPRLRLYIVGKKFGADADRYLTEYKAKLGGKLQCYSPIPPEQTMDLLLRADVLVNMGNTVRNQMPSKVVEYISTGKPILNISASETCNTLVVLKRYPLCFQCFSWPEETSVVAKELVNFCQREKGNAIPWSEIEVLYDDLKLDQIARNFLQILLNC
;
A
#
# COMPACT_ATOMS: atom_id res chain seq x y z
N MET A 1 -12.53 23.68 -7.92
CA MET A 1 -12.74 22.26 -8.27
C MET A 1 -13.16 21.49 -7.02
N LYS A 2 -14.19 20.66 -7.13
CA LYS A 2 -14.72 19.86 -6.03
C LYS A 2 -14.60 18.36 -6.34
N LEU A 3 -13.89 17.61 -5.50
CA LEU A 3 -13.55 16.21 -5.73
C LEU A 3 -14.33 15.30 -4.77
N LEU A 4 -14.72 14.12 -5.26
CA LEU A 4 -15.22 13.02 -4.43
C LEU A 4 -14.37 11.77 -4.67
N PHE A 5 -13.60 11.37 -3.66
CA PHE A 5 -12.87 10.11 -3.69
C PHE A 5 -13.79 8.95 -3.31
N LEU A 6 -13.75 7.87 -4.07
CA LEU A 6 -14.38 6.59 -3.72
C LEU A 6 -13.28 5.64 -3.27
N CYS A 7 -13.14 5.49 -1.97
CA CYS A 7 -12.09 4.69 -1.33
C CYS A 7 -12.67 3.51 -0.55
N PHE A 8 -11.90 2.46 -0.37
CA PHE A 8 -12.33 1.28 0.34
C PHE A 8 -12.25 1.48 1.85
N GLU A 9 -11.20 1.36 2.51
CA GLU A 9 -11.06 1.39 3.97
C GLU A 9 -10.60 2.77 4.48
N PHE A 10 -11.27 3.84 4.11
CA PHE A 10 -10.81 5.18 4.46
C PHE A 10 -10.99 5.53 5.95
N CYS A 11 -11.98 4.94 6.62
CA CYS A 11 -12.18 5.10 8.07
C CYS A 11 -11.34 4.12 8.90
N GLY A 12 -10.58 3.23 8.27
CA GLY A 12 -9.66 2.30 8.93
C GLY A 12 -8.23 2.81 8.79
N GLU A 13 -7.62 3.21 9.87
CA GLU A 13 -6.26 3.76 9.95
C GLU A 13 -5.15 2.84 9.43
N TRP A 14 -5.51 1.64 9.00
CA TRP A 14 -4.60 0.53 8.68
C TRP A 14 -4.47 0.20 7.19
N ASP A 15 -5.28 0.82 6.34
CA ASP A 15 -5.17 0.57 4.89
C ASP A 15 -4.13 1.49 4.25
N PRO A 16 -3.08 0.93 3.61
CA PRO A 16 -2.06 1.71 2.90
C PRO A 16 -2.62 2.60 1.78
N GLY A 17 -3.66 2.14 1.08
CA GLY A 17 -4.33 2.91 0.04
C GLY A 17 -5.06 4.13 0.61
N ALA A 18 -5.78 3.95 1.72
CA ALA A 18 -6.42 5.06 2.43
C ALA A 18 -5.42 6.10 2.91
N GLN A 19 -4.25 5.66 3.41
CA GLN A 19 -3.17 6.58 3.80
C GLN A 19 -2.65 7.40 2.62
N CYS A 20 -2.45 6.79 1.45
CA CYS A 20 -2.05 7.50 0.24
C CYS A 20 -3.06 8.59 -0.13
N ILE A 21 -4.35 8.26 -0.09
CA ILE A 21 -5.41 9.24 -0.40
C ILE A 21 -5.53 10.31 0.66
N HIS A 22 -5.35 9.99 1.93
CA HIS A 22 -5.33 10.97 3.01
C HIS A 22 -4.20 11.98 2.83
N GLN A 23 -2.98 11.53 2.50
CA GLN A 23 -1.84 12.37 2.21
C GLN A 23 -2.06 13.24 0.96
N LEU A 24 -2.59 12.65 -0.13
CA LEU A 24 -2.93 13.41 -1.33
C LEU A 24 -3.97 14.50 -1.02
N ARG A 25 -5.01 14.19 -0.25
CA ARG A 25 -6.03 15.16 0.18
C ARG A 25 -5.44 16.29 1.02
N SER A 26 -4.47 15.99 1.89
CA SER A 26 -3.81 17.03 2.69
C SER A 26 -3.07 18.04 1.82
N ALA A 27 -2.35 17.59 0.77
CA ALA A 27 -1.67 18.48 -0.16
C ALA A 27 -2.66 19.25 -1.04
N LEU A 28 -3.70 18.59 -1.54
CA LEU A 28 -4.77 19.26 -2.30
C LEU A 28 -5.46 20.36 -1.48
N TYR A 29 -5.67 20.12 -0.19
CA TYR A 29 -6.26 21.10 0.72
C TYR A 29 -5.34 22.30 0.95
N ALA A 30 -4.03 22.08 1.04
CA ALA A 30 -3.04 23.17 1.10
C ALA A 30 -3.08 24.05 -0.16
N ASP A 31 -3.40 23.49 -1.32
CA ASP A 31 -3.62 24.19 -2.59
C ASP A 31 -5.06 24.72 -2.76
N GLY A 32 -5.85 24.76 -1.67
CA GLY A 32 -7.22 25.28 -1.67
C GLY A 32 -8.29 24.34 -2.28
N VAL A 33 -7.96 23.10 -2.57
CA VAL A 33 -8.89 22.12 -3.13
C VAL A 33 -9.46 21.23 -2.05
N LYS A 34 -10.75 21.43 -1.72
CA LYS A 34 -11.47 20.54 -0.80
C LYS A 34 -11.91 19.27 -1.50
N SER A 35 -11.84 18.15 -0.78
CA SER A 35 -12.21 16.83 -1.30
C SER A 35 -12.96 16.02 -0.27
N ASP A 36 -14.09 15.47 -0.70
CA ASP A 36 -14.90 14.57 0.11
C ASP A 36 -14.54 13.11 -0.18
N VAL A 37 -14.91 12.20 0.72
CA VAL A 37 -14.66 10.75 0.57
C VAL A 37 -15.94 9.97 0.75
N LEU A 38 -16.26 9.11 -0.20
CA LEU A 38 -17.22 8.03 -0.05
C LEU A 38 -16.48 6.73 0.25
N THR A 39 -16.78 6.08 1.36
CA THR A 39 -16.09 4.88 1.81
C THR A 39 -17.05 3.82 2.34
N TYR A 40 -16.51 2.62 2.52
CA TYR A 40 -17.25 1.52 3.14
C TYR A 40 -17.28 1.68 4.65
N ALA A 41 -18.47 1.62 5.24
CA ALA A 41 -18.62 1.61 6.69
C ALA A 41 -18.23 0.25 7.28
N TRP A 42 -17.46 0.27 8.37
CA TRP A 42 -17.00 -0.90 9.10
C TRP A 42 -17.71 -1.05 10.46
N ASN A 43 -17.80 -2.27 10.98
CA ASN A 43 -17.93 -2.63 12.39
C ASN A 43 -18.98 -1.86 13.22
N GLY A 44 -20.15 -1.60 12.65
CA GLY A 44 -21.18 -0.88 13.39
C GLY A 44 -21.04 0.63 13.36
N GLU A 45 -20.09 1.17 12.59
CA GLU A 45 -20.05 2.59 12.26
C GLU A 45 -21.40 3.02 11.70
N LYS A 46 -21.89 4.14 12.23
CA LYS A 46 -23.13 4.73 11.73
C LYS A 46 -22.87 5.33 10.35
N GLU A 47 -23.82 5.16 9.43
CA GLU A 47 -23.78 5.82 8.09
C GLU A 47 -23.97 7.34 8.20
N ARG A 48 -23.40 7.95 9.22
CA ARG A 48 -23.46 9.41 9.41
C ARG A 48 -22.22 10.04 8.79
N PRO A 49 -22.41 11.07 7.98
CA PRO A 49 -21.28 11.85 7.49
C PRO A 49 -20.47 12.39 8.67
N VAL A 50 -19.14 12.34 8.51
CA VAL A 50 -18.18 12.89 9.48
C VAL A 50 -17.37 13.96 8.76
N VAL A 51 -17.10 15.06 9.43
CA VAL A 51 -16.19 16.09 8.92
C VAL A 51 -14.79 15.72 9.34
N ASP A 52 -13.87 15.61 8.40
CA ASP A 52 -12.44 15.57 8.68
C ASP A 52 -11.78 16.92 8.33
N GLU A 53 -10.46 17.00 8.46
CA GLU A 53 -9.70 18.22 8.20
C GLU A 53 -9.85 18.72 6.74
N TYR A 54 -10.09 17.83 5.78
CA TYR A 54 -10.05 18.13 4.34
C TYR A 54 -11.42 18.14 3.66
N GLY A 55 -12.47 17.73 4.35
CA GLY A 55 -13.83 17.71 3.81
C GLY A 55 -14.77 16.75 4.54
N MET A 56 -15.74 16.22 3.80
CA MET A 56 -16.73 15.29 4.33
C MET A 56 -16.33 13.84 4.05
N VAL A 57 -16.50 12.96 5.02
CA VAL A 57 -16.39 11.51 4.85
C VAL A 57 -17.77 10.90 4.98
N TYR A 58 -18.18 10.12 4.00
CA TYR A 58 -19.48 9.45 3.91
C TYR A 58 -19.32 7.93 4.05
N PRO A 59 -19.31 7.37 5.27
CA PRO A 59 -19.33 5.93 5.47
C PRO A 59 -20.62 5.35 4.92
N THR A 60 -20.53 4.29 4.14
CA THR A 60 -21.70 3.65 3.52
C THR A 60 -21.65 2.15 3.75
N ARG A 61 -22.69 1.59 4.36
CA ARG A 61 -22.81 0.15 4.58
C ARG A 61 -23.02 -0.58 3.26
N THR A 62 -22.35 -1.71 3.15
CA THR A 62 -22.67 -2.70 2.12
C THR A 62 -23.10 -3.99 2.82
N TRP A 63 -24.09 -4.68 2.27
CA TRP A 63 -24.55 -5.94 2.88
C TRP A 63 -23.49 -7.05 2.85
N TYR A 64 -22.49 -6.92 1.98
CA TYR A 64 -21.38 -7.86 1.85
C TYR A 64 -20.35 -7.68 2.98
N ARG A 65 -20.16 -6.47 3.45
CA ARG A 65 -19.26 -6.21 4.57
C ARG A 65 -20.06 -5.95 5.82
N TYR A 66 -20.01 -6.91 6.61
CA TYR A 66 -20.65 -7.25 7.83
C TYR A 66 -20.67 -6.09 8.78
N ALA A 67 -21.76 -5.45 8.89
CA ALA A 67 -22.02 -4.36 9.81
C ALA A 67 -21.72 -4.67 11.30
N ARG A 68 -21.06 -5.77 11.61
CA ARG A 68 -20.80 -6.19 13.00
C ARG A 68 -19.58 -7.10 13.15
N VAL A 69 -18.66 -7.09 12.22
CA VAL A 69 -17.39 -7.82 12.37
C VAL A 69 -16.44 -6.97 13.21
N LYS A 70 -16.01 -7.48 14.33
CA LYS A 70 -15.02 -6.81 15.17
C LYS A 70 -13.61 -7.18 14.71
N ARG A 71 -12.85 -6.21 14.28
CA ARG A 71 -11.43 -6.39 14.03
C ARG A 71 -10.69 -6.32 15.36
N MET A 72 -9.97 -7.37 15.71
CA MET A 72 -9.15 -7.41 16.91
C MET A 72 -7.86 -6.61 16.69
N PRO A 73 -7.21 -6.11 17.74
CA PRO A 73 -5.93 -5.39 17.62
C PRO A 73 -4.83 -6.16 16.89
N ASP A 74 -4.90 -7.51 16.93
CA ASP A 74 -3.98 -8.40 16.20
C ASP A 74 -4.34 -8.56 14.70
N GLY A 75 -5.34 -7.82 14.22
CA GLY A 75 -5.83 -7.88 12.85
C GLY A 75 -6.75 -9.07 12.53
N LYS A 76 -6.98 -9.98 13.48
CA LYS A 76 -7.93 -11.09 13.31
C LYS A 76 -9.37 -10.59 13.32
N ILE A 77 -10.19 -11.26 12.55
CA ILE A 77 -11.61 -10.97 12.45
C ILE A 77 -12.36 -11.92 13.38
N GLN A 78 -12.97 -11.39 14.43
CA GLN A 78 -13.85 -12.15 15.30
C GLN A 78 -15.26 -12.13 14.74
N MET A 79 -15.78 -13.29 14.36
CA MET A 79 -17.14 -13.45 13.84
C MET A 79 -17.90 -14.53 14.64
N SER A 80 -19.16 -14.24 14.95
CA SER A 80 -20.08 -15.26 15.47
C SER A 80 -20.42 -16.29 14.38
N PRO A 81 -20.88 -17.50 14.74
CA PRO A 81 -21.34 -18.49 13.76
C PRO A 81 -22.41 -17.96 12.80
N ALA A 82 -23.33 -17.14 13.29
CA ALA A 82 -24.36 -16.50 12.45
C ALA A 82 -23.76 -15.48 11.45
N GLN A 83 -22.72 -14.78 11.83
CA GLN A 83 -21.99 -13.88 10.93
C GLN A 83 -21.24 -14.71 9.87
N TRP A 84 -20.59 -15.80 10.26
CA TRP A 84 -19.94 -16.72 9.32
C TRP A 84 -20.94 -17.29 8.30
N ALA A 85 -22.12 -17.73 8.73
CA ALA A 85 -23.17 -18.22 7.84
C ALA A 85 -23.61 -17.16 6.83
N ARG A 86 -23.79 -15.91 7.27
CA ARG A 86 -24.11 -14.78 6.37
C ARG A 86 -23.00 -14.50 5.36
N VAL A 87 -21.74 -14.59 5.78
CA VAL A 87 -20.57 -14.47 4.90
C VAL A 87 -20.57 -15.54 3.86
N ALA A 88 -20.76 -16.80 4.26
CA ALA A 88 -20.79 -17.93 3.34
C ALA A 88 -21.95 -17.80 2.32
N ALA A 89 -23.14 -17.42 2.78
CA ALA A 89 -24.28 -17.17 1.91
C ALA A 89 -24.01 -16.02 0.93
N ALA A 90 -23.44 -14.91 1.39
CA ALA A 90 -23.08 -13.79 0.54
C ALA A 90 -22.02 -14.15 -0.51
N ARG A 91 -21.02 -14.97 -0.14
CA ARG A 91 -20.01 -15.47 -1.08
C ARG A 91 -20.63 -16.43 -2.10
N GLY A 92 -21.51 -17.33 -1.66
CA GLY A 92 -22.25 -18.23 -2.55
C GLY A 92 -23.08 -17.47 -3.57
N LEU A 93 -23.82 -16.45 -3.13
CA LEU A 93 -24.60 -15.57 -4.01
C LEU A 93 -23.69 -14.76 -4.96
N ALA A 94 -22.56 -14.27 -4.48
CA ALA A 94 -21.59 -13.57 -5.31
C ALA A 94 -21.02 -14.48 -6.41
N THR A 95 -20.69 -15.73 -6.06
CA THR A 95 -20.21 -16.71 -7.03
C THR A 95 -21.28 -17.02 -8.08
N LEU A 96 -22.54 -17.10 -7.69
CA LEU A 96 -23.66 -17.36 -8.60
C LEU A 96 -23.93 -16.19 -9.56
N LEU A 97 -23.89 -14.95 -9.05
CA LEU A 97 -24.25 -13.76 -9.82
C LEU A 97 -23.10 -13.17 -10.65
N GLU A 98 -21.87 -13.31 -10.19
CA GLU A 98 -20.69 -12.67 -10.79
C GLU A 98 -19.59 -13.66 -11.20
N GLY A 99 -19.84 -14.96 -10.98
CA GLY A 99 -18.85 -16.00 -11.22
C GLY A 99 -17.72 -16.01 -10.19
N ARG A 100 -16.80 -16.98 -10.31
CA ARG A 100 -15.67 -17.14 -9.37
C ARG A 100 -14.69 -15.96 -9.37
N HIS A 101 -14.76 -15.10 -10.39
CA HIS A 101 -13.85 -13.95 -10.58
C HIS A 101 -14.13 -12.79 -9.63
N TYR A 102 -15.27 -12.73 -8.95
CA TYR A 102 -15.58 -11.64 -8.04
C TYR A 102 -14.53 -11.44 -6.94
N ALA A 103 -13.89 -12.54 -6.51
CA ALA A 103 -12.84 -12.48 -5.49
C ALA A 103 -11.65 -11.61 -5.91
N GLN A 104 -11.34 -11.58 -7.21
CA GLN A 104 -10.25 -10.78 -7.77
C GLN A 104 -10.61 -9.29 -7.86
N ARG A 105 -11.89 -8.96 -7.96
CA ARG A 105 -12.38 -7.57 -7.88
C ARG A 105 -12.36 -7.02 -6.45
N GLY A 106 -12.12 -7.87 -5.45
CA GLY A 106 -12.04 -7.54 -4.03
C GLY A 106 -13.39 -7.47 -3.32
N VAL A 107 -14.43 -6.99 -3.98
CA VAL A 107 -15.81 -6.92 -3.47
C VAL A 107 -16.78 -7.26 -4.59
N PRO A 108 -17.85 -8.03 -4.34
CA PRO A 108 -18.89 -8.25 -5.32
C PRO A 108 -19.56 -6.94 -5.76
N VAL A 109 -19.68 -6.73 -7.06
CA VAL A 109 -20.24 -5.48 -7.62
C VAL A 109 -21.72 -5.31 -7.25
N HIS A 110 -22.50 -6.42 -7.23
CA HIS A 110 -23.90 -6.36 -6.81
C HIS A 110 -24.07 -5.96 -5.33
N ALA A 111 -23.11 -6.36 -4.48
CA ALA A 111 -23.10 -5.97 -3.07
C ALA A 111 -22.75 -4.48 -2.88
N ALA A 112 -22.08 -3.90 -3.84
CA ALA A 112 -21.73 -2.48 -3.86
C ALA A 112 -22.82 -1.59 -4.48
N LYS A 113 -24.00 -2.15 -4.85
CA LYS A 113 -25.12 -1.38 -5.41
C LYS A 113 -25.59 -0.22 -4.49
N HIS A 114 -25.53 -0.42 -3.20
CA HIS A 114 -25.88 0.63 -2.22
C HIS A 114 -24.89 1.78 -2.26
N LEU A 115 -23.60 1.45 -2.34
CA LEU A 115 -22.53 2.43 -2.50
C LEU A 115 -22.72 3.23 -3.81
N GLY A 116 -23.05 2.56 -4.92
CA GLY A 116 -23.34 3.21 -6.19
C GLY A 116 -24.54 4.18 -6.13
N LYS A 117 -25.63 3.77 -5.47
CA LYS A 117 -26.77 4.67 -5.25
C LYS A 117 -26.38 5.89 -4.42
N ARG A 118 -25.56 5.70 -3.38
CA ARG A 118 -25.08 6.80 -2.53
C ARG A 118 -24.15 7.72 -3.32
N LEU A 119 -23.23 7.15 -4.12
CA LEU A 119 -22.37 7.90 -5.03
C LEU A 119 -23.18 8.84 -5.94
N ARG A 120 -24.18 8.28 -6.62
CA ARG A 120 -25.06 9.05 -7.52
C ARG A 120 -25.79 10.17 -6.78
N ALA A 121 -26.36 9.88 -5.60
CA ALA A 121 -27.05 10.88 -4.79
C ALA A 121 -26.12 12.02 -4.35
N LEU A 122 -24.90 11.69 -3.92
CA LEU A 122 -23.89 12.67 -3.55
C LEU A 122 -23.48 13.56 -4.74
N CYS A 123 -23.26 12.98 -5.92
CA CYS A 123 -22.92 13.75 -7.11
C CYS A 123 -24.02 14.72 -7.49
N LEU A 124 -25.29 14.28 -7.49
CA LEU A 124 -26.43 15.13 -7.85
C LEU A 124 -26.68 16.22 -6.79
N GLY A 125 -26.51 15.91 -5.49
CA GLY A 125 -26.76 16.86 -4.40
C GLY A 125 -25.64 17.89 -4.20
N ASN A 126 -24.38 17.50 -4.43
CA ASN A 126 -23.23 18.34 -4.10
C ASN A 126 -22.50 18.93 -5.30
N ARG A 127 -22.85 18.54 -6.53
CA ARG A 127 -22.24 19.00 -7.79
C ARG A 127 -20.72 18.87 -7.81
N TYR A 128 -20.22 17.64 -7.64
CA TYR A 128 -18.78 17.35 -7.80
C TYR A 128 -18.36 17.52 -9.26
N ASP A 129 -17.20 18.11 -9.46
CA ASP A 129 -16.56 18.18 -10.78
C ASP A 129 -16.02 16.81 -11.17
N TRP A 130 -15.45 16.09 -10.19
CA TRP A 130 -14.82 14.79 -10.39
C TRP A 130 -15.21 13.77 -9.32
N VAL A 131 -15.40 12.54 -9.78
CA VAL A 131 -15.30 11.34 -8.95
C VAL A 131 -13.95 10.69 -9.23
N VAL A 132 -13.15 10.45 -8.19
CA VAL A 132 -11.87 9.75 -8.25
C VAL A 132 -12.04 8.41 -7.55
N SER A 133 -12.18 7.34 -8.34
CA SER A 133 -12.33 5.98 -7.79
C SER A 133 -10.97 5.34 -7.58
N VAL A 134 -10.72 4.79 -6.40
CA VAL A 134 -9.43 4.24 -6.00
C VAL A 134 -9.50 2.71 -5.93
N ALA A 135 -8.58 2.02 -6.57
CA ALA A 135 -8.34 0.61 -6.43
C ALA A 135 -7.09 0.39 -5.53
N TYR A 136 -7.04 -0.59 -4.64
CA TYR A 136 -7.93 -1.71 -4.43
C TYR A 136 -9.17 -1.33 -3.59
N PRO A 137 -10.36 -1.94 -3.74
CA PRO A 137 -10.72 -3.02 -4.67
C PRO A 137 -11.07 -2.51 -6.08
N PHE A 138 -10.84 -3.32 -7.11
CA PHE A 138 -11.21 -2.96 -8.49
C PHE A 138 -12.74 -2.77 -8.67
N ALA A 139 -13.54 -3.40 -7.84
CA ALA A 139 -14.99 -3.20 -7.81
C ALA A 139 -15.39 -1.71 -7.65
N ASN A 140 -14.57 -0.88 -7.04
CA ASN A 140 -14.82 0.56 -6.94
C ASN A 140 -14.90 1.20 -8.33
N HIS A 141 -14.01 0.81 -9.25
CA HIS A 141 -14.02 1.33 -10.63
C HIS A 141 -15.29 0.91 -11.38
N LEU A 142 -15.72 -0.34 -11.21
CA LEU A 142 -16.97 -0.83 -11.80
C LEU A 142 -18.20 -0.07 -11.26
N VAL A 143 -18.20 0.20 -9.95
CA VAL A 143 -19.26 1.01 -9.31
C VAL A 143 -19.24 2.44 -9.83
N ALA A 144 -18.08 3.09 -9.82
CA ALA A 144 -17.94 4.46 -10.28
C ALA A 144 -18.34 4.60 -11.78
N ALA A 145 -17.87 3.69 -12.63
CA ALA A 145 -18.20 3.67 -14.05
C ALA A 145 -19.71 3.52 -14.32
N LYS A 146 -20.42 2.83 -13.44
CA LYS A 146 -21.86 2.59 -13.57
C LYS A 146 -22.74 3.71 -13.00
N TRP A 147 -22.28 4.36 -11.91
CA TRP A 147 -23.16 5.20 -11.09
C TRP A 147 -22.79 6.68 -11.09
N THR A 148 -21.62 7.09 -11.60
CA THR A 148 -21.27 8.50 -11.73
C THR A 148 -22.18 9.15 -12.80
N PRO A 149 -22.99 10.16 -12.46
CA PRO A 149 -23.86 10.82 -13.40
C PRO A 149 -23.14 11.92 -14.17
N ALA A 150 -23.51 12.17 -15.40
CA ALA A 150 -23.14 13.39 -16.10
C ALA A 150 -23.73 14.62 -15.35
N PRO A 151 -23.06 15.78 -15.34
CA PRO A 151 -21.81 16.11 -16.04
C PRO A 151 -20.53 15.79 -15.23
N THR A 152 -20.63 15.10 -14.08
CA THR A 152 -19.47 14.77 -13.24
C THR A 152 -18.48 13.92 -14.02
N LYS A 153 -17.23 14.36 -14.12
CA LYS A 153 -16.14 13.62 -14.75
C LYS A 153 -15.65 12.48 -13.86
N LEU A 154 -15.08 11.44 -14.46
CA LEU A 154 -14.63 10.22 -13.78
C LEU A 154 -13.13 10.00 -13.99
N ALA A 155 -12.41 9.84 -12.91
CA ALA A 155 -11.02 9.40 -12.89
C ALA A 155 -10.89 8.08 -12.11
N PHE A 156 -9.97 7.21 -12.56
CA PHE A 156 -9.56 6.03 -11.82
C PHE A 156 -8.15 6.22 -11.27
N TYR A 157 -7.87 5.72 -10.08
CA TYR A 157 -6.56 5.72 -9.48
C TYR A 157 -6.20 4.32 -8.98
N ASN A 158 -5.25 3.70 -9.67
CA ASN A 158 -4.75 2.37 -9.37
C ASN A 158 -3.52 2.48 -8.47
N LEU A 159 -3.69 2.22 -7.19
CA LEU A 159 -2.59 2.02 -6.24
C LEU A 159 -2.06 0.57 -6.31
N ASP A 160 -2.94 -0.39 -6.62
CA ASP A 160 -2.61 -1.79 -6.85
C ASP A 160 -3.06 -2.23 -8.26
N PRO A 161 -2.26 -3.06 -8.96
CA PRO A 161 -2.65 -3.57 -10.27
C PRO A 161 -3.83 -4.55 -10.16
N TYR A 162 -4.69 -4.58 -11.18
CA TYR A 162 -5.77 -5.55 -11.27
C TYR A 162 -5.44 -6.67 -12.27
N TRP A 163 -5.27 -6.35 -13.56
CA TRP A 163 -5.12 -7.39 -14.57
C TRP A 163 -3.81 -8.17 -14.45
N ASN A 164 -2.70 -7.49 -14.22
CA ASN A 164 -1.35 -8.06 -14.09
C ASN A 164 -0.93 -8.16 -12.62
N ASN A 165 -1.86 -8.48 -11.72
CA ASN A 165 -1.55 -8.70 -10.32
C ASN A 165 -0.93 -10.09 -10.13
N GLY A 166 0.35 -10.12 -9.74
CA GLY A 166 1.12 -11.35 -9.57
C GLY A 166 0.61 -12.30 -8.47
N THR A 167 -0.35 -11.84 -7.64
CA THR A 167 -1.00 -12.68 -6.63
C THR A 167 -2.26 -13.38 -7.15
N TYR A 168 -2.71 -13.06 -8.37
CA TYR A 168 -3.91 -13.65 -8.97
C TYR A 168 -3.56 -14.77 -9.97
N PRO A 169 -4.46 -15.73 -10.18
CA PRO A 169 -4.24 -16.79 -11.18
C PRO A 169 -3.96 -16.22 -12.57
N SER A 170 -2.87 -16.66 -13.20
CA SER A 170 -2.44 -16.18 -14.53
C SER A 170 -3.43 -16.55 -15.64
N GLN A 171 -4.16 -17.67 -15.49
CA GLN A 171 -5.14 -18.16 -16.46
C GLN A 171 -6.28 -17.16 -16.76
N LEU A 172 -6.47 -16.16 -15.89
CA LEU A 172 -7.50 -15.14 -16.02
C LEU A 172 -6.93 -13.75 -16.34
N ALA A 173 -5.64 -13.64 -16.60
CA ALA A 173 -4.99 -12.36 -16.85
C ALA A 173 -5.60 -11.63 -18.06
N GLU A 174 -5.79 -12.33 -19.16
CA GLU A 174 -6.40 -11.74 -20.38
C GLU A 174 -7.84 -11.26 -20.14
N ALA A 175 -8.65 -12.05 -19.43
CA ALA A 175 -10.02 -11.66 -19.10
C ALA A 175 -10.05 -10.43 -18.19
N ARG A 176 -9.13 -10.34 -17.22
CA ARG A 176 -8.98 -9.15 -16.38
C ARG A 176 -8.51 -7.94 -17.18
N ALA A 177 -7.56 -8.12 -18.09
CA ALA A 177 -7.09 -7.03 -18.97
C ALA A 177 -8.22 -6.47 -19.82
N ALA A 178 -9.02 -7.34 -20.44
CA ALA A 178 -10.17 -6.93 -21.25
C ALA A 178 -11.22 -6.20 -20.39
N GLU A 179 -11.52 -6.69 -19.19
CA GLU A 179 -12.45 -6.03 -18.26
C GLU A 179 -11.94 -4.65 -17.85
N GLU A 180 -10.67 -4.55 -17.49
CA GLU A 180 -10.04 -3.30 -17.04
C GLU A 180 -10.01 -2.27 -18.17
N ALA A 181 -9.60 -2.66 -19.39
CA ALA A 181 -9.61 -1.79 -20.55
C ALA A 181 -11.03 -1.28 -20.89
N ALA A 182 -12.05 -2.15 -20.83
CA ALA A 182 -13.44 -1.77 -21.05
C ALA A 182 -13.97 -0.78 -20.00
N VAL A 183 -13.53 -0.90 -18.75
CA VAL A 183 -13.88 0.04 -17.69
C VAL A 183 -13.17 1.38 -17.89
N TYR A 184 -11.90 1.38 -18.32
CA TYR A 184 -11.13 2.61 -18.55
C TYR A 184 -11.66 3.45 -19.71
N GLN A 185 -12.34 2.84 -20.69
CA GLN A 185 -13.04 3.60 -21.73
C GLN A 185 -14.04 4.61 -21.16
N LYS A 186 -14.65 4.31 -20.00
CA LYS A 186 -15.66 5.16 -19.34
C LYS A 186 -15.07 6.29 -18.52
N ALA A 187 -13.78 6.25 -18.24
CA ALA A 187 -13.09 7.31 -17.51
C ALA A 187 -12.66 8.45 -18.45
N ASN A 188 -12.54 9.64 -17.89
CA ASN A 188 -11.87 10.76 -18.53
C ASN A 188 -10.35 10.59 -18.44
N CYS A 189 -9.82 10.19 -17.26
CA CYS A 189 -8.43 9.84 -17.09
C CYS A 189 -8.24 8.68 -16.10
N VAL A 190 -7.05 8.08 -16.12
CA VAL A 190 -6.64 6.98 -15.24
C VAL A 190 -5.25 7.29 -14.68
N PHE A 191 -5.12 7.24 -13.38
CA PHE A 191 -3.83 7.29 -12.71
C PHE A 191 -3.37 5.88 -12.37
N CYS A 192 -2.12 5.58 -12.60
CA CYS A 192 -1.47 4.36 -12.15
C CYS A 192 -0.15 4.70 -11.43
N THR A 193 0.38 3.78 -10.65
CA THR A 193 1.74 3.99 -10.14
C THR A 193 2.76 3.91 -11.28
N SER A 194 3.93 4.51 -11.10
CA SER A 194 4.95 4.57 -12.15
C SER A 194 5.38 3.18 -12.62
N GLU A 195 5.39 2.20 -11.72
CA GLU A 195 5.76 0.81 -12.00
C GLU A 195 4.73 0.09 -12.87
N GLN A 196 3.46 0.50 -12.79
CA GLN A 196 2.37 -0.13 -13.55
C GLN A 196 2.29 0.39 -14.98
N GLN A 197 2.86 1.53 -15.29
CA GLN A 197 2.70 2.18 -16.59
C GLN A 197 3.06 1.26 -17.77
N VAL A 198 4.12 0.47 -17.61
CA VAL A 198 4.57 -0.46 -18.67
C VAL A 198 3.54 -1.56 -18.97
N ASP A 199 2.71 -1.94 -18.00
CA ASP A 199 1.69 -2.97 -18.17
C ASP A 199 0.56 -2.52 -19.11
N TYR A 200 0.36 -1.21 -19.23
CA TYR A 200 -0.68 -0.63 -20.08
C TYR A 200 -0.20 -0.30 -21.50
N GLN A 201 1.03 -0.64 -21.85
CA GLN A 201 1.57 -0.49 -23.21
C GLN A 201 1.30 -1.72 -24.10
N THR A 202 0.23 -2.45 -23.83
CA THR A 202 -0.16 -3.64 -24.58
C THR A 202 -1.31 -3.33 -25.53
N GLU A 203 -1.51 -4.20 -26.54
CA GLU A 203 -2.58 -4.03 -27.54
C GLU A 203 -3.98 -3.90 -26.90
N THR A 204 -4.23 -4.64 -25.81
CA THR A 204 -5.50 -4.58 -25.07
C THR A 204 -5.83 -3.18 -24.57
N PHE A 205 -4.82 -2.40 -24.17
CA PHE A 205 -5.01 -1.04 -23.66
C PHE A 205 -4.78 0.07 -24.69
N ARG A 206 -4.43 -0.26 -25.94
CA ARG A 206 -4.09 0.71 -26.98
C ARG A 206 -5.12 1.84 -27.12
N THR A 207 -6.42 1.52 -27.07
CA THR A 207 -7.49 2.50 -27.22
C THR A 207 -7.70 3.42 -26.02
N VAL A 208 -7.11 3.12 -24.88
CA VAL A 208 -7.24 3.89 -23.63
C VAL A 208 -5.89 4.38 -23.09
N ALA A 209 -4.78 3.99 -23.71
CA ALA A 209 -3.43 4.32 -23.27
C ALA A 209 -3.18 5.83 -23.07
N TYR A 210 -3.78 6.66 -23.93
CA TYR A 210 -3.67 8.12 -23.85
C TYR A 210 -4.33 8.73 -22.62
N LYS A 211 -5.19 7.99 -21.91
CA LYS A 211 -5.83 8.40 -20.66
C LYS A 211 -5.04 8.00 -19.43
N ILE A 212 -3.99 7.18 -19.57
CA ILE A 212 -3.28 6.57 -18.46
C ILE A 212 -2.03 7.39 -18.14
N HIS A 213 -2.01 7.93 -16.93
CA HIS A 213 -0.98 8.83 -16.44
C HIS A 213 -0.28 8.24 -15.21
N PRO A 214 1.05 8.10 -15.23
CA PRO A 214 1.79 7.66 -14.06
C PRO A 214 1.76 8.74 -12.98
N LEU A 215 1.57 8.30 -11.74
CA LEU A 215 1.63 9.15 -10.55
C LEU A 215 2.33 8.38 -9.43
N PRO A 216 3.45 8.88 -8.88
CA PRO A 216 4.14 8.23 -7.78
C PRO A 216 3.25 8.07 -6.55
N TYR A 217 3.62 7.14 -5.64
CA TYR A 217 2.93 7.03 -4.35
C TYR A 217 3.06 8.33 -3.54
N PRO A 218 1.96 8.94 -3.08
CA PRO A 218 1.99 10.14 -2.26
C PRO A 218 2.40 9.83 -0.81
N LYS A 219 3.66 9.45 -0.61
CA LYS A 219 4.20 8.97 0.66
C LYS A 219 5.48 9.67 1.13
N LEU A 220 6.12 10.47 0.29
CA LEU A 220 7.27 11.24 0.69
C LEU A 220 6.81 12.48 1.45
N VAL A 221 6.85 12.39 2.77
CA VAL A 221 6.47 13.48 3.68
C VAL A 221 7.55 13.68 4.72
N ARG A 222 7.71 14.92 5.19
CA ARG A 222 8.67 15.23 6.27
C ARG A 222 8.32 14.39 7.50
N PRO A 223 9.28 13.64 8.07
CA PRO A 223 9.06 12.82 9.24
C PRO A 223 8.54 13.64 10.43
N LYS A 224 7.46 13.16 11.05
CA LYS A 224 6.90 13.76 12.26
C LYS A 224 6.42 12.65 13.18
N VAL A 225 7.01 12.59 14.37
CA VAL A 225 6.52 11.68 15.41
C VAL A 225 5.18 12.17 15.92
N GLN A 226 4.17 11.32 15.81
CA GLN A 226 2.82 11.59 16.33
C GLN A 226 2.65 10.97 17.72
N GLN A 227 3.10 9.74 17.88
CA GLN A 227 3.04 8.99 19.14
C GLN A 227 4.28 8.13 19.32
N ALA A 228 4.77 8.04 20.55
CA ALA A 228 5.87 7.15 20.89
C ALA A 228 5.46 5.67 20.78
N CYS A 229 6.35 4.85 20.21
CA CYS A 229 6.15 3.40 20.10
C CYS A 229 6.73 2.70 21.34
N PRO A 230 5.99 1.76 21.97
CA PRO A 230 6.45 1.05 23.17
C PRO A 230 7.57 0.03 22.89
N ILE A 231 7.80 -0.34 21.62
CA ILE A 231 8.90 -1.25 21.26
C ILE A 231 10.22 -0.55 21.53
N GLN A 232 11.06 -1.17 22.36
CA GLN A 232 12.38 -0.63 22.70
C GLN A 232 13.48 -1.35 21.91
N PHE A 233 14.43 -0.58 21.41
CA PHE A 233 15.67 -1.08 20.85
C PHE A 233 16.75 -1.14 21.93
N ASP A 234 17.67 -2.10 21.78
CA ASP A 234 18.83 -2.19 22.64
C ASP A 234 19.87 -1.13 22.19
N PRO A 235 20.19 -0.12 23.02
CA PRO A 235 21.09 0.97 22.62
C PRO A 235 22.53 0.50 22.38
N GLU A 236 22.96 -0.60 23.01
CA GLU A 236 24.30 -1.17 22.82
C GLU A 236 24.42 -1.97 21.53
N CYS A 237 23.29 -2.26 20.89
CA CYS A 237 23.22 -3.06 19.68
C CYS A 237 23.09 -2.18 18.42
N ILE A 238 23.22 -2.80 17.24
CA ILE A 238 22.88 -2.21 15.96
C ILE A 238 21.52 -2.79 15.56
N ASN A 239 20.53 -1.93 15.50
CA ASN A 239 19.12 -2.33 15.40
C ASN A 239 18.61 -2.19 13.95
N LEU A 240 18.40 -3.33 13.29
CA LEU A 240 17.81 -3.40 11.97
C LEU A 240 16.28 -3.57 12.12
N LEU A 241 15.50 -2.79 11.40
CA LEU A 241 14.03 -2.83 11.48
C LEU A 241 13.41 -3.13 10.11
N TYR A 242 12.63 -4.20 10.04
CA TYR A 242 11.64 -4.42 8.99
C TYR A 242 10.25 -4.08 9.50
N LEU A 243 9.57 -3.14 8.85
CA LEU A 243 8.21 -2.74 9.19
C LEU A 243 7.26 -3.02 8.03
N GLY A 244 6.42 -4.04 8.14
CA GLY A 244 5.47 -4.40 7.11
C GLY A 244 4.99 -5.84 7.19
N THR A 245 4.18 -6.25 6.22
CA THR A 245 3.72 -7.64 6.13
C THR A 245 4.83 -8.55 5.62
N VAL A 246 5.10 -9.62 6.34
CA VAL A 246 5.96 -10.72 5.88
C VAL A 246 5.11 -11.66 5.05
N TYR A 247 5.47 -11.81 3.77
CA TYR A 247 4.80 -12.71 2.84
C TYR A 247 5.63 -13.98 2.65
N GLY A 248 4.96 -15.12 2.45
CA GLY A 248 5.64 -16.37 2.13
C GLY A 248 6.00 -16.51 0.64
N ASP A 249 5.34 -15.76 -0.22
CA ASP A 249 5.39 -15.88 -1.69
C ASP A 249 6.06 -14.69 -2.38
N ILE A 250 5.45 -13.50 -2.31
CA ILE A 250 5.90 -12.31 -3.06
C ILE A 250 7.07 -11.56 -2.41
N ARG A 251 7.35 -11.79 -1.13
CA ARG A 251 8.47 -11.22 -0.36
C ARG A 251 9.06 -12.30 0.54
N LYS A 252 9.83 -13.20 -0.05
CA LYS A 252 10.42 -14.31 0.68
C LYS A 252 11.43 -13.80 1.72
N PRO A 253 11.18 -13.97 3.02
CA PRO A 253 12.07 -13.46 4.06
C PRO A 253 13.33 -14.31 4.23
N GLU A 254 13.41 -15.45 3.57
CA GLU A 254 14.50 -16.41 3.68
C GLU A 254 15.86 -15.77 3.38
N ALA A 255 15.95 -14.96 2.33
CA ALA A 255 17.19 -14.28 1.96
C ALA A 255 17.67 -13.34 3.07
N LEU A 256 16.75 -12.56 3.65
CA LEU A 256 17.05 -11.69 4.79
C LEU A 256 17.59 -12.49 5.98
N PHE A 257 16.91 -13.58 6.33
CA PHE A 257 17.29 -14.37 7.51
C PHE A 257 18.60 -15.12 7.32
N LYS A 258 18.88 -15.68 6.15
CA LYS A 258 20.17 -16.29 5.83
C LYS A 258 21.30 -15.27 5.92
N LEU A 259 21.13 -14.12 5.28
CA LEU A 259 22.12 -13.04 5.33
C LEU A 259 22.35 -12.56 6.77
N PHE A 260 21.27 -12.34 7.51
CA PHE A 260 21.36 -11.90 8.90
C PHE A 260 22.00 -12.94 9.81
N GLN A 261 21.76 -14.24 9.60
CA GLN A 261 22.41 -15.32 10.34
C GLN A 261 23.93 -15.26 10.22
N HIS A 262 24.46 -15.13 8.99
CA HIS A 262 25.90 -14.96 8.77
C HIS A 262 26.43 -13.63 9.35
N ALA A 263 25.64 -12.56 9.25
CA ALA A 263 26.05 -11.26 9.75
C ALA A 263 26.19 -11.25 11.30
N VAL A 264 25.31 -11.93 12.05
CA VAL A 264 25.41 -12.01 13.51
C VAL A 264 26.56 -12.91 14.01
N GLU A 265 27.08 -13.80 13.19
CA GLU A 265 28.30 -14.58 13.49
C GLU A 265 29.54 -13.67 13.46
N ILE A 266 29.53 -12.63 12.61
CA ILE A 266 30.61 -11.64 12.48
C ILE A 266 30.46 -10.52 13.51
N GLU A 267 29.22 -9.99 13.68
CA GLU A 267 28.91 -8.89 14.59
C GLU A 267 27.76 -9.29 15.54
N PRO A 268 28.06 -9.82 16.73
CA PRO A 268 27.07 -10.30 17.68
C PRO A 268 26.12 -9.25 18.25
N ARG A 269 26.41 -7.95 18.08
CA ARG A 269 25.54 -6.83 18.50
C ARG A 269 24.41 -6.54 17.52
N LEU A 270 24.36 -7.17 16.37
CA LEU A 270 23.23 -7.02 15.44
C LEU A 270 21.92 -7.54 16.05
N ARG A 271 20.84 -6.78 15.87
CA ARG A 271 19.48 -7.16 16.23
C ARG A 271 18.56 -6.91 15.07
N LEU A 272 17.69 -7.88 14.76
CA LEU A 272 16.67 -7.74 13.71
C LEU A 272 15.28 -7.73 14.34
N TYR A 273 14.56 -6.65 14.08
CA TYR A 273 13.19 -6.44 14.52
C TYR A 273 12.26 -6.57 13.32
N ILE A 274 11.29 -7.48 13.42
CA ILE A 274 10.23 -7.68 12.43
C ILE A 274 8.93 -7.21 13.06
N VAL A 275 8.35 -6.13 12.54
CA VAL A 275 7.11 -5.55 13.07
C VAL A 275 6.06 -5.56 11.96
N GLY A 276 5.00 -6.37 12.13
CA GLY A 276 3.96 -6.44 11.13
C GLY A 276 3.14 -7.72 11.11
N LYS A 277 2.34 -7.86 10.05
CA LYS A 277 1.51 -9.05 9.82
C LYS A 277 2.32 -10.15 9.17
N LYS A 278 1.86 -11.37 9.36
CA LYS A 278 2.31 -12.55 8.63
C LYS A 278 1.22 -12.95 7.64
N PHE A 279 1.61 -13.29 6.43
CA PHE A 279 0.69 -13.73 5.40
C PHE A 279 1.20 -14.99 4.69
N GLY A 280 0.40 -16.04 4.76
CA GLY A 280 0.74 -17.35 4.22
C GLY A 280 1.47 -18.26 5.22
N ALA A 281 1.30 -19.57 5.05
CA ALA A 281 1.90 -20.60 5.94
C ALA A 281 3.45 -20.56 5.94
N ASP A 282 4.06 -20.23 4.80
CA ASP A 282 5.50 -20.14 4.68
C ASP A 282 6.10 -18.99 5.51
N ALA A 283 5.38 -17.87 5.65
CA ALA A 283 5.83 -16.77 6.50
C ALA A 283 5.97 -17.21 7.97
N ASP A 284 4.99 -17.96 8.48
CA ASP A 284 5.03 -18.51 9.84
C ASP A 284 6.16 -19.53 10.01
N ARG A 285 6.36 -20.41 9.01
CA ARG A 285 7.43 -21.41 9.01
C ARG A 285 8.81 -20.76 9.10
N TYR A 286 9.11 -19.80 8.23
CA TYR A 286 10.39 -19.07 8.23
C TYR A 286 10.63 -18.33 9.54
N LEU A 287 9.65 -17.60 10.05
CA LEU A 287 9.80 -16.87 11.30
C LEU A 287 10.04 -17.82 12.50
N THR A 288 9.37 -18.96 12.55
CA THR A 288 9.53 -19.95 13.61
C THR A 288 10.92 -20.57 13.55
N GLU A 289 11.36 -21.00 12.37
CA GLU A 289 12.67 -21.63 12.14
C GLU A 289 13.81 -20.68 12.52
N TYR A 290 13.80 -19.45 11.99
CA TYR A 290 14.89 -18.51 12.24
C TYR A 290 14.87 -17.90 13.64
N LYS A 291 13.70 -17.82 14.27
CA LYS A 291 13.62 -17.45 15.70
C LYS A 291 14.29 -18.48 16.58
N ALA A 292 14.16 -19.76 16.26
CA ALA A 292 14.86 -20.83 16.98
C ALA A 292 16.39 -20.77 16.78
N LYS A 293 16.87 -20.44 15.56
CA LYS A 293 18.30 -20.32 15.22
C LYS A 293 18.96 -19.06 15.80
N LEU A 294 18.27 -17.93 15.76
CA LEU A 294 18.81 -16.61 16.09
C LEU A 294 18.52 -16.19 17.54
N GLY A 295 17.59 -16.86 18.21
CA GLY A 295 17.23 -16.55 19.59
C GLY A 295 16.81 -15.09 19.79
N GLY A 296 17.35 -14.44 20.83
CA GLY A 296 17.07 -13.05 21.16
C GLY A 296 17.54 -12.01 20.11
N LYS A 297 18.32 -12.43 19.10
CA LYS A 297 18.79 -11.55 18.03
C LYS A 297 17.72 -11.27 16.96
N LEU A 298 16.66 -12.10 16.89
CA LEU A 298 15.47 -11.90 16.07
C LEU A 298 14.25 -11.66 16.94
N GLN A 299 13.71 -10.46 16.90
CA GLN A 299 12.52 -10.07 17.64
C GLN A 299 11.35 -9.81 16.69
N CYS A 300 10.19 -10.41 16.99
CA CYS A 300 8.99 -10.32 16.14
C CYS A 300 7.82 -9.74 16.93
N TYR A 301 7.21 -8.71 16.39
CA TYR A 301 6.09 -7.98 16.99
C TYR A 301 4.88 -7.96 16.07
N SER A 302 3.70 -7.88 16.68
CA SER A 302 2.45 -7.61 15.97
C SER A 302 2.47 -6.21 15.32
N PRO A 303 1.57 -5.94 14.35
CA PRO A 303 1.43 -4.60 13.79
C PRO A 303 1.19 -3.55 14.87
N ILE A 304 1.81 -2.40 14.70
CA ILE A 304 1.63 -1.21 15.55
C ILE A 304 0.68 -0.22 14.89
N PRO A 305 0.06 0.68 15.66
CA PRO A 305 -0.70 1.82 15.14
C PRO A 305 0.11 2.69 14.19
N PRO A 306 -0.50 3.23 13.11
CA PRO A 306 0.18 4.10 12.15
C PRO A 306 0.88 5.31 12.79
N GLU A 307 0.27 5.91 13.81
CA GLU A 307 0.81 7.06 14.55
C GLU A 307 2.10 6.76 15.31
N GLN A 308 2.38 5.48 15.60
CA GLN A 308 3.62 5.02 16.26
C GLN A 308 4.71 4.64 15.26
N THR A 309 4.37 4.53 13.97
CA THR A 309 5.27 4.03 12.92
C THR A 309 6.51 4.90 12.78
N MET A 310 6.34 6.22 12.69
CA MET A 310 7.45 7.13 12.44
C MET A 310 8.45 7.19 13.60
N ASP A 311 7.96 7.11 14.85
CA ASP A 311 8.84 7.04 16.02
C ASP A 311 9.76 5.81 15.95
N LEU A 312 9.18 4.65 15.63
CA LEU A 312 9.95 3.41 15.53
C LEU A 312 10.97 3.45 14.39
N LEU A 313 10.57 3.98 13.20
CA LEU A 313 11.47 4.12 12.05
C LEU A 313 12.66 5.02 12.36
N LEU A 314 12.44 6.17 13.01
CA LEU A 314 13.50 7.13 13.33
C LEU A 314 14.48 6.63 14.38
N ARG A 315 14.06 5.73 15.27
CA ARG A 315 14.92 5.15 16.32
C ARG A 315 15.76 3.97 15.83
N ALA A 316 15.40 3.33 14.72
CA ALA A 316 16.20 2.25 14.14
C ALA A 316 17.54 2.77 13.59
N ASP A 317 18.58 1.92 13.61
CA ASP A 317 19.86 2.23 12.98
C ASP A 317 19.84 1.97 11.48
N VAL A 318 19.22 0.88 11.04
CA VAL A 318 19.09 0.50 9.62
C VAL A 318 17.67 0.01 9.34
N LEU A 319 17.05 0.55 8.32
CA LEU A 319 15.73 0.11 7.84
C LEU A 319 15.88 -0.99 6.79
N VAL A 320 15.10 -2.06 6.92
CA VAL A 320 15.16 -3.20 6.01
C VAL A 320 14.00 -3.14 5.02
N ASN A 321 14.30 -3.07 3.73
CA ASN A 321 13.32 -3.24 2.66
C ASN A 321 13.51 -4.59 1.98
N MET A 322 12.42 -5.35 1.84
CA MET A 322 12.37 -6.55 1.01
C MET A 322 11.57 -6.23 -0.26
N GLY A 323 12.22 -6.30 -1.42
CA GLY A 323 11.59 -6.11 -2.71
C GLY A 323 10.57 -7.22 -3.03
N ASN A 324 9.57 -6.88 -3.83
CA ASN A 324 8.62 -7.86 -4.33
C ASN A 324 9.22 -8.68 -5.48
N THR A 325 8.79 -9.93 -5.59
CA THR A 325 9.06 -10.75 -6.79
C THR A 325 8.23 -10.32 -8.00
N VAL A 326 7.14 -9.58 -7.76
CA VAL A 326 6.28 -9.02 -8.80
C VAL A 326 6.75 -7.63 -9.20
N ARG A 327 6.87 -7.42 -10.51
CA ARG A 327 7.53 -6.24 -11.11
C ARG A 327 6.73 -4.94 -10.95
N ASN A 328 5.41 -5.00 -10.96
CA ASN A 328 4.52 -3.84 -11.02
C ASN A 328 3.90 -3.43 -9.66
N GLN A 329 4.46 -3.96 -8.57
CA GLN A 329 4.08 -3.59 -7.20
C GLN A 329 5.33 -3.25 -6.40
N MET A 330 5.60 -1.97 -6.21
CA MET A 330 6.66 -1.53 -5.31
C MET A 330 6.16 -1.57 -3.86
N PRO A 331 6.97 -2.06 -2.90
CA PRO A 331 6.70 -1.85 -1.49
C PRO A 331 6.63 -0.35 -1.17
N SER A 332 5.45 0.21 -0.99
CA SER A 332 5.28 1.66 -0.76
C SER A 332 6.01 2.18 0.49
N LYS A 333 6.35 1.30 1.43
CA LYS A 333 7.17 1.61 2.62
C LYS A 333 8.57 2.12 2.28
N VAL A 334 9.13 1.76 1.12
CA VAL A 334 10.46 2.25 0.71
C VAL A 334 10.50 3.78 0.64
N VAL A 335 9.40 4.42 0.21
CA VAL A 335 9.31 5.88 0.14
C VAL A 335 9.25 6.50 1.54
N GLU A 336 8.54 5.85 2.48
CA GLU A 336 8.54 6.26 3.89
C GLU A 336 9.93 6.09 4.53
N TYR A 337 10.67 5.02 4.18
CA TYR A 337 12.04 4.82 4.67
C TYR A 337 12.98 5.92 4.16
N ILE A 338 12.91 6.22 2.87
CA ILE A 338 13.66 7.33 2.26
C ILE A 338 13.38 8.64 3.00
N SER A 339 12.13 8.92 3.36
CA SER A 339 11.77 10.15 4.06
C SER A 339 12.46 10.32 5.41
N THR A 340 12.82 9.21 6.08
CA THR A 340 13.51 9.27 7.38
C THR A 340 14.98 9.64 7.28
N GLY A 341 15.58 9.57 6.11
CA GLY A 341 17.03 9.74 5.91
C GLY A 341 17.89 8.59 6.45
N LYS A 342 17.31 7.56 7.05
CA LYS A 342 18.04 6.45 7.69
C LYS A 342 18.71 5.53 6.67
N PRO A 343 19.82 4.86 7.05
CA PRO A 343 20.41 3.79 6.26
C PRO A 343 19.39 2.71 5.90
N ILE A 344 19.42 2.23 4.65
CA ILE A 344 18.49 1.22 4.16
C ILE A 344 19.26 0.00 3.66
N LEU A 345 18.95 -1.17 4.21
CA LEU A 345 19.26 -2.46 3.62
C LEU A 345 18.15 -2.82 2.64
N ASN A 346 18.46 -2.87 1.34
CA ASN A 346 17.50 -3.29 0.31
C ASN A 346 17.85 -4.68 -0.21
N ILE A 347 16.93 -5.62 -0.01
CA ILE A 347 17.04 -6.98 -0.56
C ILE A 347 16.13 -7.07 -1.78
N SER A 348 16.72 -7.03 -2.98
CA SER A 348 15.97 -7.10 -4.24
C SER A 348 15.68 -8.55 -4.62
N ALA A 349 14.44 -8.79 -5.04
CA ALA A 349 14.00 -10.10 -5.54
C ALA A 349 14.45 -10.36 -6.99
N SER A 350 14.87 -9.33 -7.74
CA SER A 350 15.38 -9.40 -9.11
C SER A 350 16.20 -8.16 -9.45
N GLU A 351 16.99 -8.22 -10.51
CA GLU A 351 17.74 -7.07 -11.05
C GLU A 351 16.80 -5.98 -11.62
N THR A 352 15.59 -6.36 -11.95
CA THR A 352 14.55 -5.45 -12.43
C THR A 352 13.55 -5.04 -11.32
N CYS A 353 13.91 -5.27 -10.06
CA CYS A 353 13.07 -4.88 -8.93
C CYS A 353 12.85 -3.36 -8.93
N ASN A 354 11.59 -2.94 -8.88
CA ASN A 354 11.21 -1.53 -8.94
C ASN A 354 11.73 -0.68 -7.78
N THR A 355 12.04 -1.29 -6.63
CA THR A 355 12.69 -0.56 -5.52
C THR A 355 14.07 -0.03 -5.90
N LEU A 356 14.78 -0.67 -6.85
CA LEU A 356 16.06 -0.20 -7.35
C LEU A 356 15.94 1.16 -8.05
N VAL A 357 14.81 1.44 -8.71
CA VAL A 357 14.59 2.71 -9.40
C VAL A 357 14.65 3.88 -8.42
N VAL A 358 14.03 3.74 -7.26
CA VAL A 358 14.02 4.79 -6.23
C VAL A 358 15.28 4.76 -5.35
N LEU A 359 15.79 3.58 -5.00
CA LEU A 359 16.95 3.46 -4.10
C LEU A 359 18.31 3.64 -4.76
N LYS A 360 18.40 3.55 -6.09
CA LYS A 360 19.65 3.79 -6.82
C LYS A 360 20.26 5.17 -6.59
N ARG A 361 19.43 6.16 -6.32
CA ARG A 361 19.87 7.54 -6.00
C ARG A 361 19.96 7.82 -4.49
N TYR A 362 19.67 6.82 -3.62
CA TYR A 362 19.72 6.98 -2.17
C TYR A 362 21.13 6.70 -1.64
N PRO A 363 21.86 7.69 -1.08
CA PRO A 363 23.28 7.51 -0.73
C PRO A 363 23.53 6.47 0.37
N LEU A 364 22.63 6.35 1.35
CA LEU A 364 22.75 5.42 2.49
C LEU A 364 22.00 4.11 2.22
N CYS A 365 22.22 3.50 1.05
CA CYS A 365 21.60 2.22 0.68
C CYS A 365 22.64 1.12 0.55
N PHE A 366 22.47 0.02 1.27
CA PHE A 366 23.16 -1.24 1.02
C PHE A 366 22.25 -2.12 0.15
N GLN A 367 22.68 -2.35 -1.07
CA GLN A 367 21.95 -3.15 -2.03
C GLN A 367 22.42 -4.61 -2.00
N CYS A 368 21.48 -5.53 -1.84
CA CYS A 368 21.72 -6.98 -1.89
C CYS A 368 20.64 -7.65 -2.75
N PHE A 369 20.98 -8.78 -3.36
CA PHE A 369 20.03 -9.65 -4.05
C PHE A 369 19.60 -10.81 -3.15
N SER A 370 18.39 -11.34 -3.39
CA SER A 370 17.85 -12.47 -2.61
C SER A 370 18.55 -13.82 -2.86
N TRP A 371 19.54 -13.84 -3.77
CA TRP A 371 20.36 -15.01 -4.11
C TRP A 371 21.85 -14.64 -4.25
N PRO A 372 22.49 -14.13 -3.21
CA PRO A 372 23.91 -13.84 -3.28
C PRO A 372 24.69 -15.14 -3.50
N GLU A 373 25.63 -15.12 -4.46
CA GLU A 373 26.48 -16.28 -4.77
C GLU A 373 27.34 -16.68 -3.55
N GLU A 374 27.82 -15.69 -2.80
CA GLU A 374 28.59 -15.89 -1.58
C GLU A 374 27.98 -15.09 -0.41
N THR A 375 27.00 -15.69 0.27
CA THR A 375 26.29 -15.05 1.39
C THR A 375 27.22 -14.56 2.50
N SER A 376 28.34 -15.26 2.76
CA SER A 376 29.32 -14.88 3.79
C SER A 376 30.07 -13.58 3.44
N VAL A 377 30.40 -13.35 2.16
CA VAL A 377 31.04 -12.12 1.70
C VAL A 377 30.08 -10.96 1.83
N VAL A 378 28.85 -11.12 1.35
CA VAL A 378 27.81 -10.09 1.45
C VAL A 378 27.47 -9.78 2.90
N ALA A 379 27.48 -10.78 3.80
CA ALA A 379 27.27 -10.58 5.22
C ALA A 379 28.38 -9.71 5.85
N LYS A 380 29.64 -9.90 5.47
CA LYS A 380 30.77 -9.07 5.93
C LYS A 380 30.61 -7.63 5.45
N GLU A 381 30.22 -7.42 4.20
CA GLU A 381 29.96 -6.09 3.67
C GLU A 381 28.76 -5.41 4.36
N LEU A 382 27.69 -6.15 4.65
CA LEU A 382 26.55 -5.66 5.42
C LEU A 382 26.97 -5.24 6.82
N VAL A 383 27.80 -6.05 7.51
CA VAL A 383 28.30 -5.69 8.85
C VAL A 383 29.10 -4.39 8.79
N ASN A 384 30.02 -4.26 7.84
CA ASN A 384 30.81 -3.04 7.66
C ASN A 384 29.90 -1.82 7.37
N PHE A 385 28.87 -1.99 6.55
CA PHE A 385 27.87 -0.95 6.31
C PHE A 385 27.13 -0.58 7.57
N CYS A 386 26.59 -1.54 8.31
CA CYS A 386 25.86 -1.31 9.55
C CYS A 386 26.71 -0.60 10.62
N GLN A 387 27.98 -0.99 10.77
CA GLN A 387 28.90 -0.36 11.71
C GLN A 387 29.26 1.08 11.32
N ARG A 388 29.51 1.31 10.04
CA ARG A 388 29.85 2.63 9.50
C ARG A 388 28.67 3.61 9.60
N GLU A 389 27.47 3.13 9.28
CA GLU A 389 26.28 3.97 9.18
C GLU A 389 25.43 4.05 10.45
N LYS A 390 25.83 3.35 11.54
CA LYS A 390 25.10 3.45 12.82
C LYS A 390 25.02 4.91 13.26
N GLY A 391 23.79 5.40 13.50
CA GLY A 391 23.52 6.77 13.93
C GLY A 391 23.52 7.82 12.81
N ASN A 392 23.91 7.46 11.57
CA ASN A 392 23.85 8.37 10.45
C ASN A 392 22.43 8.54 9.94
N ALA A 393 22.16 9.73 9.40
CA ALA A 393 20.93 10.02 8.66
C ALA A 393 21.16 11.19 7.69
N ILE A 394 20.53 11.11 6.53
CA ILE A 394 20.49 12.21 5.55
C ILE A 394 19.48 13.24 6.04
N PRO A 395 19.83 14.53 6.15
CA PRO A 395 18.89 15.58 6.52
C PRO A 395 17.69 15.66 5.57
N TRP A 396 16.52 16.01 6.09
CA TRP A 396 15.32 16.17 5.27
C TRP A 396 15.52 17.15 4.10
N SER A 397 16.27 18.24 4.32
CA SER A 397 16.59 19.24 3.28
C SER A 397 17.33 18.64 2.07
N GLU A 398 18.11 17.59 2.26
CA GLU A 398 18.77 16.87 1.17
C GLU A 398 17.82 15.85 0.53
N ILE A 399 17.03 15.14 1.33
CA ILE A 399 16.02 14.19 0.84
C ILE A 399 15.01 14.88 -0.07
N GLU A 400 14.49 16.03 0.33
CA GLU A 400 13.49 16.76 -0.46
C GLU A 400 14.01 17.32 -1.78
N VAL A 401 15.33 17.56 -1.88
CA VAL A 401 15.98 17.93 -3.14
C VAL A 401 16.23 16.69 -4.01
N LEU A 402 16.75 15.63 -3.41
CA LEU A 402 17.07 14.38 -4.12
C LEU A 402 15.83 13.68 -4.70
N TYR A 403 14.68 13.88 -4.05
CA TYR A 403 13.39 13.26 -4.39
C TYR A 403 12.30 14.31 -4.64
N ASP A 404 12.63 15.41 -5.31
CA ASP A 404 11.68 16.49 -5.62
C ASP A 404 10.45 15.97 -6.40
N ASP A 405 10.66 15.01 -7.30
CA ASP A 405 9.62 14.34 -8.08
C ASP A 405 8.63 13.49 -7.24
N LEU A 406 9.04 13.11 -6.03
CA LEU A 406 8.21 12.32 -5.10
C LEU A 406 7.58 13.17 -4.00
N LYS A 407 7.83 14.48 -3.98
CA LYS A 407 7.23 15.38 -2.98
C LYS A 407 5.72 15.40 -3.12
N LEU A 408 5.06 15.40 -1.99
CA LEU A 408 3.61 15.31 -1.91
C LEU A 408 2.90 16.47 -2.61
N ASP A 409 3.42 17.70 -2.46
CA ASP A 409 2.91 18.90 -3.13
C ASP A 409 3.09 18.83 -4.64
N GLN A 410 4.23 18.31 -5.13
CA GLN A 410 4.45 18.10 -6.55
C GLN A 410 3.52 17.05 -7.14
N ILE A 411 3.31 15.93 -6.41
CA ILE A 411 2.35 14.89 -6.82
C ILE A 411 0.93 15.48 -6.88
N ALA A 412 0.52 16.28 -5.90
CA ALA A 412 -0.79 16.92 -5.87
C ALA A 412 -0.97 17.90 -7.05
N ARG A 413 0.04 18.73 -7.35
CA ARG A 413 0.02 19.63 -8.52
C ARG A 413 -0.11 18.86 -9.83
N ASN A 414 0.68 17.80 -10.02
CA ASN A 414 0.60 16.94 -11.20
C ASN A 414 -0.78 16.29 -11.33
N PHE A 415 -1.33 15.78 -10.23
CA PHE A 415 -2.67 15.22 -10.18
C PHE A 415 -3.72 16.25 -10.65
N LEU A 416 -3.70 17.46 -10.10
CA LEU A 416 -4.62 18.54 -10.48
C LEU A 416 -4.47 18.95 -11.94
N GLN A 417 -3.23 19.09 -12.41
CA GLN A 417 -2.97 19.48 -13.80
C GLN A 417 -3.51 18.44 -14.79
N ILE A 418 -3.36 17.16 -14.50
CA ILE A 418 -3.92 16.09 -15.32
C ILE A 418 -5.45 16.17 -15.32
N LEU A 419 -6.09 16.33 -14.15
CA LEU A 419 -7.56 16.48 -14.08
C LEU A 419 -8.07 17.69 -14.85
N LEU A 420 -7.32 18.81 -14.88
CA LEU A 420 -7.71 20.01 -15.61
C LEU A 420 -7.59 19.84 -17.14
N ASN A 421 -6.67 18.98 -17.58
CA ASN A 421 -6.42 18.72 -19.00
C ASN A 421 -7.30 17.63 -19.61
N CYS A 422 -7.94 16.81 -18.77
CA CYS A 422 -8.90 15.77 -19.18
C CYS A 422 -10.34 16.30 -19.16
#